data_618894065926a3b13afd5165e08d7c6c
#
_entry.id   618894065926a3b13afd5165e08d7c6c
#
_cell.length_a   1.000
_cell.length_b   1.000
_cell.length_c   1.000
_cell.angle_alpha   90.00
_cell.angle_beta   90.00
_cell.angle_gamma   90.00
#
_symmetry.space_group_name_H-M   'P 1'
#
loop_
_entity.id
_entity.type
_entity.pdbx_description
1 polymer ?
#
loop_
_entity_poly.entity_id
_entity_poly.type
_entity_poly.pdbx_seq_one_letter_code
_entity_poly.pdbx_strand_id
1 'polypeptide(L)'
;MKKAIALLLALVTLLSLTACAGKEDAASSALDQIKQKGELVVGTSADYPPYEFHTEVDGKDTIVGFDMEIAQAIADKLGVSLKIVDMSFDNLLMSLANDEFDLVIAGLTADEERRKTTDFSDPYLEAKNLILVRAEDATLYYKEEKSCKSKAKPNTLKY
;
A
#
# COMPACT_ATOMS: atom_id res chain seq x y z
N MET A 1 -9.84 -61.58 27.04
CA MET A 1 -9.94 -60.97 25.72
C MET A 1 -10.75 -59.66 25.72
N LYS A 2 -11.99 -59.61 26.23
CA LYS A 2 -12.83 -58.40 26.24
C LYS A 2 -12.21 -57.22 27.02
N LYS A 3 -11.52 -57.46 28.13
CA LYS A 3 -10.86 -56.41 28.94
C LYS A 3 -9.61 -55.84 28.26
N ALA A 4 -8.88 -56.65 27.49
CA ALA A 4 -7.70 -56.19 26.73
C ALA A 4 -8.09 -55.30 25.53
N ILE A 5 -9.21 -55.64 24.87
CA ILE A 5 -9.75 -54.86 23.76
C ILE A 5 -10.27 -53.48 24.24
N ALA A 6 -10.90 -53.44 25.40
CA ALA A 6 -11.40 -52.21 26.01
C ALA A 6 -10.23 -51.25 26.42
N LEU A 7 -9.12 -51.82 26.90
CA LEU A 7 -7.92 -51.04 27.25
C LEU A 7 -7.20 -50.50 25.98
N LEU A 8 -7.18 -51.27 24.90
CA LEU A 8 -6.59 -50.86 23.61
C LEU A 8 -7.43 -49.73 22.98
N LEU A 9 -8.76 -49.83 23.01
CA LEU A 9 -9.66 -48.78 22.53
C LEU A 9 -9.52 -47.48 23.34
N ALA A 10 -9.39 -47.55 24.67
CA ALA A 10 -9.17 -46.43 25.52
C ALA A 10 -7.82 -45.73 25.25
N LEU A 11 -6.78 -46.51 24.95
CA LEU A 11 -5.46 -45.97 24.61
C LEU A 11 -5.44 -45.23 23.25
N VAL A 12 -6.15 -45.79 22.27
CA VAL A 12 -6.28 -45.16 20.94
C VAL A 12 -7.08 -43.86 21.00
N THR A 13 -8.10 -43.77 21.85
CA THR A 13 -8.88 -42.54 22.04
C THR A 13 -8.09 -41.47 22.80
N LEU A 14 -7.17 -41.84 23.70
CA LEU A 14 -6.31 -40.86 24.38
C LEU A 14 -5.22 -40.33 23.41
N LEU A 15 -4.71 -41.13 22.47
CA LEU A 15 -3.74 -40.63 21.48
C LEU A 15 -4.36 -39.71 20.44
N SER A 16 -5.65 -39.80 20.15
CA SER A 16 -6.33 -38.92 19.21
C SER A 16 -6.66 -37.51 19.75
N LEU A 17 -6.65 -37.33 21.07
CA LEU A 17 -6.87 -35.98 21.67
C LEU A 17 -5.62 -35.08 21.64
N THR A 18 -4.43 -35.62 21.42
CA THR A 18 -3.20 -34.84 21.31
C THR A 18 -2.94 -34.30 19.91
N ALA A 19 -3.71 -34.71 18.89
CA ALA A 19 -3.56 -34.21 17.52
C ALA A 19 -4.25 -32.87 17.25
N CYS A 20 -5.05 -32.34 18.22
CA CYS A 20 -5.70 -31.03 18.11
C CYS A 20 -5.03 -29.94 18.95
N ALA A 21 -3.80 -30.13 19.43
CA ALA A 21 -2.95 -29.01 19.78
C ALA A 21 -2.40 -28.43 18.48
N GLY A 22 -3.29 -27.93 17.62
CA GLY A 22 -2.92 -27.08 16.50
C GLY A 22 -2.08 -25.95 17.09
N LYS A 23 -0.81 -25.82 16.65
CA LYS A 23 -0.20 -24.51 16.61
C LYS A 23 -1.28 -23.61 16.05
N GLU A 24 -1.73 -22.64 16.81
CA GLU A 24 -2.20 -21.40 16.22
C GLU A 24 -1.01 -20.92 15.40
N ASP A 25 -1.02 -21.20 14.11
CA ASP A 25 -0.21 -20.47 13.17
C ASP A 25 -0.70 -19.03 13.35
N ALA A 26 0.00 -18.29 14.20
CA ALA A 26 -0.16 -16.85 14.26
C ALA A 26 0.01 -16.41 12.81
N ALA A 27 -1.11 -15.95 12.20
CA ALA A 27 -1.11 -15.56 10.81
C ALA A 27 0.09 -14.64 10.62
N SER A 28 1.06 -15.06 9.81
CA SER A 28 2.28 -14.28 9.62
C SER A 28 1.86 -12.91 9.16
N SER A 29 2.39 -11.85 9.78
CA SER A 29 2.04 -10.48 9.38
C SER A 29 2.40 -10.29 7.90
N ALA A 30 1.73 -9.34 7.21
CA ALA A 30 2.08 -9.01 5.83
C ALA A 30 3.59 -8.70 5.69
N LEU A 31 4.16 -8.05 6.72
CA LEU A 31 5.59 -7.76 6.79
C LEU A 31 6.45 -9.04 6.85
N ASP A 32 6.03 -10.05 7.61
CA ASP A 32 6.75 -11.33 7.67
C ASP A 32 6.69 -12.07 6.34
N GLN A 33 5.56 -11.98 5.64
CA GLN A 33 5.39 -12.57 4.30
C GLN A 33 6.33 -11.91 3.27
N ILE A 34 6.42 -10.56 3.26
CA ILE A 34 7.34 -9.81 2.41
C ILE A 34 8.79 -10.24 2.69
N LYS A 35 9.19 -10.32 3.95
CA LYS A 35 10.54 -10.75 4.34
C LYS A 35 10.84 -12.19 3.96
N GLN A 36 9.89 -13.10 4.10
CA GLN A 36 10.04 -14.49 3.68
C GLN A 36 10.15 -14.62 2.16
N LYS A 37 9.34 -13.85 1.42
CA LYS A 37 9.39 -13.79 -0.04
C LYS A 37 10.71 -13.19 -0.55
N GLY A 38 11.33 -12.31 0.25
CA GLY A 38 12.57 -11.60 -0.11
C GLY A 38 12.36 -10.51 -1.16
N GLU A 39 11.13 -10.11 -1.39
CA GLU A 39 10.75 -9.13 -2.41
C GLU A 39 9.59 -8.25 -1.92
N LEU A 40 9.72 -6.93 -2.10
CA LEU A 40 8.66 -5.95 -1.92
C LEU A 40 8.10 -5.61 -3.30
N VAL A 41 6.82 -5.88 -3.54
CA VAL A 41 6.14 -5.53 -4.79
C VAL A 41 5.37 -4.24 -4.60
N VAL A 42 5.71 -3.22 -5.41
CA VAL A 42 5.13 -1.88 -5.34
C VAL A 42 4.39 -1.57 -6.62
N GLY A 43 3.10 -1.27 -6.52
CA GLY A 43 2.29 -0.75 -7.62
C GLY A 43 2.47 0.76 -7.77
N THR A 44 2.59 1.23 -9.00
CA THR A 44 2.70 2.66 -9.34
C THR A 44 2.02 2.96 -10.68
N SER A 45 1.89 4.25 -11.01
CA SER A 45 1.44 4.74 -12.31
C SER A 45 2.48 5.73 -12.84
N ALA A 46 3.40 5.22 -13.67
CA ALA A 46 4.65 5.91 -14.01
C ALA A 46 4.47 7.00 -15.09
N ASP A 47 3.52 7.91 -14.88
CA ASP A 47 3.18 9.01 -15.78
C ASP A 47 3.15 10.39 -15.10
N TYR A 48 3.65 10.49 -13.84
CA TYR A 48 3.56 11.69 -13.01
C TYR A 48 4.92 12.24 -12.54
N PRO A 49 5.73 12.84 -13.43
CA PRO A 49 6.99 13.44 -13.03
C PRO A 49 6.77 14.66 -12.10
N PRO A 50 7.63 14.88 -11.11
CA PRO A 50 8.88 14.18 -10.81
C PRO A 50 8.74 13.01 -9.82
N TYR A 51 7.53 12.55 -9.56
CA TYR A 51 7.26 11.54 -8.54
C TYR A 51 7.53 10.12 -9.04
N GLU A 52 6.88 9.73 -10.13
CA GLU A 52 7.06 8.44 -10.82
C GLU A 52 6.89 8.62 -12.33
N PHE A 53 7.90 8.25 -13.09
CA PHE A 53 7.87 8.39 -14.55
C PHE A 53 8.92 7.52 -15.23
N HIS A 54 8.64 7.22 -16.50
CA HIS A 54 9.59 6.51 -17.36
C HIS A 54 10.71 7.42 -17.84
N THR A 55 11.93 6.93 -17.82
CA THR A 55 13.09 7.57 -18.45
C THR A 55 14.09 6.53 -18.93
N GLU A 56 14.94 6.91 -19.85
CA GLU A 56 16.03 6.06 -20.32
C GLU A 56 17.26 6.20 -19.43
N VAL A 57 17.67 5.10 -18.79
CA VAL A 57 18.91 5.01 -18.00
C VAL A 57 19.78 3.94 -18.63
N ASP A 58 20.97 4.29 -19.10
CA ASP A 58 21.92 3.37 -19.76
C ASP A 58 21.30 2.57 -20.93
N GLY A 59 20.44 3.22 -21.73
CA GLY A 59 19.76 2.61 -22.87
C GLY A 59 18.61 1.66 -22.51
N LYS A 60 18.13 1.69 -21.25
CA LYS A 60 16.99 0.90 -20.78
C LYS A 60 15.90 1.81 -20.28
N ASP A 61 14.66 1.50 -20.66
CA ASP A 61 13.49 2.11 -20.06
C ASP A 61 13.41 1.76 -18.57
N THR A 62 13.36 2.78 -17.73
CA THR A 62 13.44 2.64 -16.27
C THR A 62 12.45 3.59 -15.62
N ILE A 63 11.71 3.09 -14.64
CA ILE A 63 10.83 3.90 -13.83
C ILE A 63 11.63 4.52 -12.70
N VAL A 64 11.61 5.85 -12.62
CA VAL A 64 12.36 6.64 -11.64
C VAL A 64 11.48 7.72 -11.04
N GLY A 65 11.98 8.39 -10.02
CA GLY A 65 11.32 9.53 -9.40
C GLY A 65 11.32 9.46 -7.88
N PHE A 66 10.80 10.50 -7.26
CA PHE A 66 10.80 10.63 -5.81
C PHE A 66 10.08 9.46 -5.09
N ASP A 67 8.96 9.02 -5.64
CA ASP A 67 8.19 7.90 -5.08
C ASP A 67 8.94 6.57 -5.22
N MET A 68 9.71 6.41 -6.29
CA MET A 68 10.56 5.23 -6.51
C MET A 68 11.76 5.18 -5.54
N GLU A 69 12.32 6.34 -5.19
CA GLU A 69 13.36 6.44 -4.16
C GLU A 69 12.82 6.05 -2.77
N ILE A 70 11.57 6.44 -2.46
CA ILE A 70 10.90 6.03 -1.24
C ILE A 70 10.69 4.51 -1.25
N ALA A 71 10.19 3.94 -2.34
CA ALA A 71 10.00 2.51 -2.50
C ALA A 71 11.31 1.73 -2.27
N GLN A 72 12.40 2.20 -2.87
CA GLN A 72 13.73 1.59 -2.70
C GLN A 72 14.21 1.68 -1.26
N ALA A 73 14.05 2.83 -0.61
CA ALA A 73 14.44 3.00 0.79
C ALA A 73 13.66 2.07 1.75
N ILE A 74 12.38 1.80 1.44
CA ILE A 74 11.57 0.84 2.20
C ILE A 74 12.12 -0.58 1.99
N ALA A 75 12.37 -1.00 0.74
CA ALA A 75 12.90 -2.32 0.43
C ALA A 75 14.27 -2.55 1.09
N ASP A 76 15.16 -1.57 1.01
CA ASP A 76 16.48 -1.61 1.65
C ASP A 76 16.38 -1.77 3.17
N LYS A 77 15.47 -1.02 3.80
CA LYS A 77 15.24 -1.11 5.25
C LYS A 77 14.66 -2.46 5.67
N LEU A 78 13.89 -3.10 4.82
CA LEU A 78 13.35 -4.45 5.04
C LEU A 78 14.37 -5.54 4.74
N GLY A 79 15.44 -5.23 3.99
CA GLY A 79 16.45 -6.17 3.55
C GLY A 79 15.94 -7.10 2.43
N VAL A 80 15.07 -6.59 1.56
CA VAL A 80 14.45 -7.33 0.44
C VAL A 80 14.72 -6.62 -0.89
N SER A 81 14.51 -7.33 -2.01
CA SER A 81 14.53 -6.70 -3.33
C SER A 81 13.27 -5.88 -3.59
N LEU A 82 13.39 -4.83 -4.42
CA LEU A 82 12.24 -4.05 -4.90
C LEU A 82 11.79 -4.57 -6.27
N LYS A 83 10.49 -4.75 -6.43
CA LYS A 83 9.84 -4.98 -7.73
C LYS A 83 8.77 -3.91 -7.94
N ILE A 84 8.92 -3.15 -9.02
CA ILE A 84 7.94 -2.13 -9.42
C ILE A 84 7.00 -2.74 -10.46
N VAL A 85 5.70 -2.51 -10.29
CA VAL A 85 4.65 -2.88 -11.24
C VAL A 85 3.93 -1.62 -11.67
N ASP A 86 4.08 -1.25 -12.94
CA ASP A 86 3.42 -0.10 -13.54
C ASP A 86 2.07 -0.48 -14.12
N MET A 87 1.06 0.35 -13.84
CA MET A 87 -0.28 0.23 -14.44
C MET A 87 -1.02 1.55 -14.36
N SER A 88 -2.21 1.61 -14.97
CA SER A 88 -3.03 2.81 -14.91
C SER A 88 -3.45 3.14 -13.47
N PHE A 89 -3.40 4.42 -13.11
CA PHE A 89 -3.73 4.95 -11.79
C PHE A 89 -5.09 4.44 -11.25
N ASP A 90 -6.11 4.39 -12.11
CA ASP A 90 -7.46 3.98 -11.73
C ASP A 90 -7.55 2.53 -11.25
N ASN A 91 -6.61 1.68 -11.65
CA ASN A 91 -6.61 0.25 -11.31
C ASN A 91 -5.80 -0.06 -10.03
N LEU A 92 -4.93 0.84 -9.59
CA LEU A 92 -3.98 0.59 -8.51
C LEU A 92 -4.65 0.08 -7.22
N LEU A 93 -5.68 0.77 -6.72
CA LEU A 93 -6.32 0.38 -5.47
C LEU A 93 -7.13 -0.93 -5.58
N MET A 94 -7.66 -1.23 -6.76
CA MET A 94 -8.32 -2.51 -7.00
C MET A 94 -7.32 -3.66 -7.01
N SER A 95 -6.18 -3.49 -7.68
CA SER A 95 -5.11 -4.49 -7.71
C SER A 95 -4.46 -4.69 -6.34
N LEU A 96 -4.35 -3.62 -5.53
CA LEU A 96 -3.92 -3.73 -4.13
C LEU A 96 -4.91 -4.59 -3.31
N ALA A 97 -6.21 -4.38 -3.48
CA ALA A 97 -7.24 -5.16 -2.80
C ALA A 97 -7.29 -6.64 -3.25
N ASN A 98 -6.70 -6.95 -4.41
CA ASN A 98 -6.54 -8.30 -4.94
C ASN A 98 -5.18 -8.93 -4.61
N ASP A 99 -4.40 -8.32 -3.71
CA ASP A 99 -3.06 -8.79 -3.31
C ASP A 99 -2.04 -8.91 -4.47
N GLU A 100 -2.20 -8.09 -5.54
CA GLU A 100 -1.25 -8.06 -6.66
C GLU A 100 0.05 -7.32 -6.29
N PHE A 101 -0.03 -6.44 -5.28
CA PHE A 101 1.08 -5.67 -4.70
C PHE A 101 1.08 -5.78 -3.18
N ASP A 102 2.23 -5.54 -2.60
CA ASP A 102 2.35 -5.40 -1.14
C ASP A 102 1.98 -3.96 -0.70
N LEU A 103 2.24 -2.96 -1.55
CA LEU A 103 1.84 -1.56 -1.33
C LEU A 103 1.78 -0.77 -2.67
N VAL A 104 1.19 0.41 -2.62
CA VAL A 104 1.12 1.35 -3.74
C VAL A 104 1.76 2.67 -3.35
N ILE A 105 2.63 3.19 -4.21
CA ILE A 105 3.21 4.54 -4.14
C ILE A 105 3.03 5.18 -5.51
N ALA A 106 2.20 6.22 -5.61
CA ALA A 106 1.83 6.87 -6.87
C ALA A 106 1.25 8.27 -6.64
N GLY A 107 1.88 9.09 -5.80
CA GLY A 107 1.37 10.42 -5.47
C GLY A 107 -0.07 10.43 -4.93
N LEU A 108 -0.53 9.33 -4.35
CA LEU A 108 -1.92 9.12 -3.93
C LEU A 108 -2.32 10.01 -2.76
N THR A 109 -3.36 10.82 -2.94
CA THR A 109 -3.99 11.56 -1.84
C THR A 109 -4.90 10.64 -1.04
N ALA A 110 -4.72 10.61 0.28
CA ALA A 110 -5.52 9.84 1.21
C ALA A 110 -6.85 10.56 1.53
N ASP A 111 -7.76 10.62 0.56
CA ASP A 111 -9.09 11.20 0.73
C ASP A 111 -10.05 10.27 1.52
N GLU A 112 -11.22 10.81 1.92
CA GLU A 112 -12.19 10.05 2.72
C GLU A 112 -12.77 8.83 1.99
N GLU A 113 -12.86 8.87 0.66
CA GLU A 113 -13.43 7.77 -0.12
C GLU A 113 -12.45 6.59 -0.18
N ARG A 114 -11.18 6.88 -0.48
CA ARG A 114 -10.12 5.86 -0.53
C ARG A 114 -9.85 5.23 0.83
N ARG A 115 -9.93 6.03 1.91
CA ARG A 115 -9.76 5.53 3.29
C ARG A 115 -10.86 4.56 3.75
N LYS A 116 -11.96 4.43 3.03
CA LYS A 116 -13.00 3.42 3.33
C LYS A 116 -12.56 2.00 2.98
N THR A 117 -11.66 1.87 2.03
CA THR A 117 -11.26 0.58 1.46
C THR A 117 -9.78 0.27 1.56
N THR A 118 -8.95 1.28 1.89
CA THR A 118 -7.49 1.15 1.89
C THR A 118 -6.89 1.93 3.04
N ASP A 119 -5.92 1.35 3.71
CA ASP A 119 -5.12 2.02 4.73
C ASP A 119 -4.02 2.87 4.08
N PHE A 120 -3.69 3.98 4.72
CA PHE A 120 -2.66 4.92 4.27
C PHE A 120 -1.64 5.17 5.38
N SER A 121 -0.39 5.37 4.99
CA SER A 121 0.65 5.90 5.87
C SER A 121 0.38 7.35 6.27
N ASP A 122 1.21 7.90 7.14
CA ASP A 122 1.33 9.34 7.28
C ASP A 122 1.75 9.98 5.96
N PRO A 123 1.33 11.24 5.69
CA PRO A 123 1.75 11.94 4.49
C PRO A 123 3.27 12.11 4.44
N TYR A 124 3.90 11.68 3.35
CA TYR A 124 5.34 11.87 3.12
C TYR A 124 5.65 13.16 2.35
N LEU A 125 4.60 13.81 1.80
CA LEU A 125 4.70 15.07 1.07
C LEU A 125 3.42 15.90 1.23
N GLU A 126 3.56 17.21 1.41
CA GLU A 126 2.47 18.18 1.30
C GLU A 126 2.50 18.83 -0.07
N ALA A 127 1.56 18.48 -0.94
CA ALA A 127 1.40 19.11 -2.25
C ALA A 127 0.45 20.31 -2.18
N LYS A 128 0.78 21.37 -2.93
CA LYS A 128 -0.10 22.51 -3.14
C LYS A 128 -0.50 22.58 -4.59
N ASN A 129 -1.81 22.49 -4.85
CA ASN A 129 -2.34 22.70 -6.18
C ASN A 129 -2.47 24.20 -6.44
N LEU A 130 -1.91 24.66 -7.55
CA LEU A 130 -1.99 26.05 -8.01
C LEU A 130 -2.65 26.08 -9.39
N ILE A 131 -3.47 27.10 -9.61
CA ILE A 131 -4.05 27.36 -10.92
C ILE A 131 -3.24 28.48 -11.57
N LEU A 132 -2.61 28.19 -12.68
CA LEU A 132 -1.92 29.18 -13.49
C LEU A 132 -2.95 29.92 -14.34
N VAL A 133 -3.00 31.24 -14.24
CA VAL A 133 -3.89 32.11 -15.01
C VAL A 133 -3.08 33.26 -15.61
N ARG A 134 -3.61 33.94 -16.64
CA ARG A 134 -3.01 35.15 -17.15
C ARG A 134 -3.09 36.27 -16.10
N ALA A 135 -2.11 37.15 -16.06
CA ALA A 135 -2.01 38.19 -15.07
C ALA A 135 -3.26 39.14 -15.03
N GLU A 136 -3.83 39.42 -16.19
CA GLU A 136 -5.05 40.22 -16.34
C GLU A 136 -6.29 39.54 -15.74
N ASP A 137 -6.33 38.21 -15.73
CA ASP A 137 -7.46 37.39 -15.25
C ASP A 137 -7.34 37.05 -13.74
N ALA A 138 -6.21 37.32 -13.12
CA ALA A 138 -5.91 36.89 -11.75
C ALA A 138 -6.97 37.30 -10.72
N THR A 139 -7.55 38.51 -10.87
CA THR A 139 -8.59 39.03 -9.97
C THR A 139 -9.91 38.29 -10.06
N LEU A 140 -10.24 37.69 -11.21
CA LEU A 140 -11.45 36.93 -11.42
C LEU A 140 -11.38 35.63 -10.65
N TYR A 141 -10.28 34.89 -10.82
CA TYR A 141 -10.06 33.60 -10.17
C TYR A 141 -9.83 33.71 -8.66
N TYR A 142 -9.18 34.76 -8.20
CA TYR A 142 -9.00 35.04 -6.76
C TYR A 142 -10.32 35.21 -6.00
N LYS A 143 -11.36 35.76 -6.65
CA LYS A 143 -12.69 35.89 -6.04
C LYS A 143 -13.41 34.58 -5.92
N GLU A 144 -13.24 33.68 -6.91
CA GLU A 144 -13.85 32.36 -6.90
C GLU A 144 -13.20 31.44 -5.85
N GLU A 145 -11.89 31.54 -5.65
CA GLU A 145 -11.19 30.77 -4.62
C GLU A 145 -11.74 31.05 -3.21
N LYS A 146 -12.09 32.31 -2.90
CA LYS A 146 -12.77 32.64 -1.65
C LYS A 146 -14.15 32.02 -1.53
N SER A 147 -14.85 31.82 -2.63
CA SER A 147 -16.15 31.14 -2.67
C SER A 147 -16.00 29.63 -2.46
N CYS A 148 -14.95 29.03 -3.00
CA CYS A 148 -14.64 27.60 -2.78
C CYS A 148 -14.22 27.31 -1.34
N LYS A 149 -13.37 28.15 -0.74
CA LYS A 149 -12.96 27.98 0.67
C LYS A 149 -14.10 28.07 1.66
N SER A 150 -15.18 28.78 1.32
CA SER A 150 -16.36 28.87 2.19
C SER A 150 -17.21 27.59 2.22
N LYS A 151 -17.01 26.68 1.27
CA LYS A 151 -17.72 25.38 1.20
C LYS A 151 -16.87 24.20 1.65
N ALA A 152 -15.56 24.33 1.63
CA ALA A 152 -14.66 23.34 2.20
C ALA A 152 -14.58 23.55 3.72
N LYS A 153 -15.20 22.67 4.50
CA LYS A 153 -14.96 22.63 5.94
C LYS A 153 -13.45 22.43 6.14
N PRO A 154 -12.78 23.28 6.95
CA PRO A 154 -11.39 23.02 7.26
C PRO A 154 -11.31 21.67 7.97
N ASN A 155 -10.60 20.73 7.37
CA ASN A 155 -10.22 19.51 8.03
C ASN A 155 -9.25 19.92 9.14
N THR A 156 -9.77 20.13 10.33
CA THR A 156 -8.97 20.30 11.55
C THR A 156 -8.46 18.92 11.93
N LEU A 157 -7.38 18.49 11.29
CA LEU A 157 -6.51 17.47 11.86
C LEU A 157 -5.83 18.14 13.07
N LYS A 158 -6.30 17.77 14.26
CA LYS A 158 -5.54 18.01 15.50
C LYS A 158 -4.44 16.97 15.54
N TYR A 159 -3.21 17.43 15.53
CA TYR A 159 -2.02 16.67 15.88
C TYR A 159 -2.07 16.31 17.37
#